data_d55793ec1aec2930c04c039055509489
#
_entry.id   d55793ec1aec2930c04c039055509489
#
_cell.length_a   1.000
_cell.length_b   1.000
_cell.length_c   1.000
_cell.angle_alpha   90.00
_cell.angle_beta   90.00
_cell.angle_gamma   90.00
#
_symmetry.space_group_name_H-M   'P 1'
#
loop_
_entity.id
_entity.type
_entity.pdbx_description
1 polymer ?
#
loop_
_entity_poly.entity_id
_entity_poly.type
_entity_poly.pdbx_seq_one_letter_code
_entity_poly.pdbx_strand_id
1 'polypeptide(L)'
;EFSHQTLGWGEGGSISLRTVAGYRGRIWVDREINRVLRLEDISTEIDPGFPITAASKVIDYDWVAINEQQHLLPSRALVQLTDRVRGQTEETRNEILFRGYRKFGAEVKIIDIDEKDFPPEKPEQSEPPKPENPPALKPQPPKKPSA
;
A
#
# COMPACT_ATOMS: atom_id res chain seq x y z
N GLU A 1 20.10 4.64 -12.57
CA GLU A 1 19.09 3.73 -12.00
C GLU A 1 17.73 4.38 -12.20
N PHE A 2 16.87 3.77 -12.99
CA PHE A 2 15.55 4.34 -13.31
C PHE A 2 14.58 3.95 -12.19
N SER A 3 14.09 4.95 -11.49
CA SER A 3 13.04 4.75 -10.51
C SER A 3 11.68 4.89 -11.19
N HIS A 4 10.81 3.93 -10.96
CA HIS A 4 9.45 3.89 -11.52
C HIS A 4 8.43 3.90 -10.41
N GLN A 5 7.29 4.54 -10.67
CA GLN A 5 6.13 4.52 -9.77
C GLN A 5 4.87 4.13 -10.53
N THR A 6 3.92 3.55 -9.82
CA THR A 6 2.61 3.22 -10.39
C THR A 6 1.66 4.39 -10.20
N LEU A 7 1.09 4.88 -11.28
CA LEU A 7 -0.01 5.82 -11.27
C LEU A 7 -1.33 5.06 -11.46
N GLY A 8 -2.34 5.41 -10.69
CA GLY A 8 -3.68 4.86 -10.80
C GLY A 8 -4.69 5.95 -11.09
N TRP A 9 -5.64 5.67 -11.98
CA TRP A 9 -6.75 6.55 -12.29
C TRP A 9 -8.08 5.79 -12.19
N GLY A 10 -9.13 6.47 -11.73
CA GLY A 10 -10.45 5.88 -11.63
C GLY A 10 -11.48 6.86 -11.06
N GLU A 11 -12.76 6.54 -11.22
CA GLU A 11 -13.88 7.31 -10.74
C GLU A 11 -14.50 6.68 -9.47
N GLY A 12 -15.10 7.50 -8.61
CA GLY A 12 -15.84 7.02 -7.44
C GLY A 12 -15.01 6.27 -6.40
N GLY A 13 -13.69 6.53 -6.30
CA GLY A 13 -12.79 5.88 -5.35
C GLY A 13 -12.27 4.51 -5.78
N SER A 14 -12.64 4.03 -6.97
CA SER A 14 -12.12 2.79 -7.55
C SER A 14 -11.04 3.09 -8.58
N ILE A 15 -9.89 2.40 -8.49
CA ILE A 15 -8.82 2.52 -9.49
C ILE A 15 -9.12 1.53 -10.63
N SER A 16 -9.43 2.05 -11.82
CA SER A 16 -9.76 1.26 -13.02
C SER A 16 -8.60 1.12 -14.01
N LEU A 17 -7.71 2.10 -14.04
CA LEU A 17 -6.54 2.11 -14.92
C LEU A 17 -5.25 2.28 -14.10
N ARG A 18 -4.17 1.64 -14.56
CA ARG A 18 -2.83 1.76 -13.97
C ARG A 18 -1.79 1.90 -15.07
N THR A 19 -0.78 2.72 -14.81
CA THR A 19 0.41 2.82 -15.64
C THR A 19 1.65 2.91 -14.77
N VAL A 20 2.79 2.62 -15.35
CA VAL A 20 4.11 2.80 -14.72
C VAL A 20 4.74 4.03 -15.35
N ALA A 21 5.16 4.97 -14.52
CA ALA A 21 5.80 6.20 -14.94
C ALA A 21 7.17 6.32 -14.28
N GLY A 22 8.11 6.97 -14.95
CA GLY A 22 9.34 7.42 -14.33
C GLY A 22 9.08 8.54 -13.33
N TYR A 23 10.05 8.86 -12.49
CA TYR A 23 10.01 10.05 -11.66
C TYR A 23 11.40 10.64 -11.46
N ARG A 24 11.43 11.92 -11.21
CA ARG A 24 12.63 12.66 -10.78
C ARG A 24 12.26 13.62 -9.67
N GLY A 25 13.23 13.96 -8.82
CA GLY A 25 12.93 14.84 -7.71
C GLY A 25 14.14 15.39 -7.01
N ARG A 26 13.89 16.01 -5.87
CA ARG A 26 14.89 16.60 -4.99
C ARG A 26 14.65 16.15 -3.56
N ILE A 27 15.73 16.00 -2.82
CA ILE A 27 15.71 15.65 -1.39
C ILE A 27 16.51 16.73 -0.66
N TRP A 28 15.92 17.32 0.35
CA TRP A 28 16.59 18.23 1.27
C TRP A 28 17.01 17.47 2.50
N VAL A 29 18.29 17.50 2.77
CA VAL A 29 18.90 16.81 3.91
C VAL A 29 19.53 17.84 4.82
N ASP A 30 19.21 17.79 6.10
CA ASP A 30 19.95 18.52 7.11
C ASP A 30 21.35 17.93 7.25
N ARG A 31 22.38 18.77 7.11
CA ARG A 31 23.79 18.34 7.09
C ARG A 31 24.36 18.03 8.47
N GLU A 32 23.77 18.59 9.52
CA GLU A 32 24.24 18.43 10.90
C GLU A 32 23.76 17.09 11.48
N ILE A 33 22.48 16.79 11.25
CA ILE A 33 21.82 15.59 11.80
C ILE A 33 21.65 14.46 10.78
N ASN A 34 22.00 14.67 9.49
CA ASN A 34 21.86 13.73 8.39
C ASN A 34 20.44 13.16 8.27
N ARG A 35 19.44 14.03 8.31
CA ARG A 35 18.02 13.67 8.19
C ARG A 35 17.36 14.37 7.02
N VAL A 36 16.44 13.66 6.37
CA VAL A 36 15.62 14.22 5.29
C VAL A 36 14.57 15.13 5.89
N LEU A 37 14.54 16.40 5.45
CA LEU A 37 13.55 17.41 5.89
C LEU A 37 12.43 17.59 4.87
N ARG A 38 12.72 17.36 3.59
CA ARG A 38 11.75 17.51 2.52
C ARG A 38 12.09 16.60 1.36
N LEU A 39 11.08 16.10 0.71
CA LEU A 39 11.15 15.31 -0.52
C LEU A 39 10.17 15.90 -1.54
N GLU A 40 10.64 16.11 -2.75
CA GLU A 40 9.82 16.50 -3.89
C GLU A 40 10.06 15.54 -5.04
N ASP A 41 9.00 15.08 -5.67
CA ASP A 41 9.09 14.33 -6.92
C ASP A 41 8.04 14.78 -7.94
N ILE A 42 8.37 14.63 -9.21
CA ILE A 42 7.47 14.79 -10.34
C ILE A 42 7.54 13.55 -11.22
N SER A 43 6.39 13.13 -11.70
CA SER A 43 6.32 12.02 -12.66
C SER A 43 6.88 12.44 -14.00
N THR A 44 7.58 11.51 -14.63
CA THR A 44 8.14 11.65 -15.98
C THR A 44 7.70 10.42 -16.79
N GLU A 45 7.78 10.51 -18.11
CA GLU A 45 7.51 9.36 -19.00
C GLU A 45 6.11 8.73 -18.76
N ILE A 46 5.11 9.58 -18.46
CA ILE A 46 3.73 9.12 -18.38
C ILE A 46 3.25 8.77 -19.79
N ASP A 47 2.60 7.61 -19.93
CA ASP A 47 2.02 7.19 -21.20
C ASP A 47 1.05 8.26 -21.73
N PRO A 48 1.21 8.77 -22.98
CA PRO A 48 0.34 9.78 -23.55
C PRO A 48 -1.15 9.38 -23.63
N GLY A 49 -1.44 8.08 -23.64
CA GLY A 49 -2.80 7.54 -23.61
C GLY A 49 -3.41 7.43 -22.22
N PHE A 50 -2.61 7.67 -21.17
CA PHE A 50 -3.10 7.62 -19.80
C PHE A 50 -3.84 8.91 -19.41
N PRO A 51 -4.94 8.85 -18.65
CA PRO A 51 -5.70 10.04 -18.29
C PRO A 51 -4.90 11.08 -17.51
N ILE A 52 -4.02 10.67 -16.59
CA ILE A 52 -3.13 11.58 -15.87
C ILE A 52 -2.00 12.02 -16.81
N THR A 53 -1.83 13.32 -16.95
CA THR A 53 -0.80 13.94 -17.82
C THR A 53 0.35 14.51 -17.03
N ALA A 54 0.15 14.86 -15.76
CA ALA A 54 1.19 15.28 -14.83
C ALA A 54 0.86 14.85 -13.40
N ALA A 55 1.90 14.54 -12.64
CA ALA A 55 1.76 14.24 -11.22
C ALA A 55 3.00 14.75 -10.48
N SER A 56 2.78 15.35 -9.32
CA SER A 56 3.85 15.78 -8.42
C SER A 56 3.48 15.53 -6.97
N LYS A 57 4.50 15.36 -6.14
CA LYS A 57 4.36 15.15 -4.71
C LYS A 57 5.45 15.89 -3.95
N VAL A 58 5.05 16.51 -2.86
CA VAL A 58 5.94 17.15 -1.88
C VAL A 58 5.62 16.57 -0.52
N ILE A 59 6.63 16.17 0.24
CA ILE A 59 6.48 15.71 1.63
C ILE A 59 7.44 16.52 2.49
N ASP A 60 6.90 17.19 3.49
CA ASP A 60 7.64 17.90 4.53
C ASP A 60 7.69 17.04 5.80
N TYR A 61 8.84 17.03 6.44
CA TYR A 61 9.09 16.32 7.70
C TYR A 61 9.30 17.32 8.81
N ASP A 62 8.82 16.99 10.00
CA ASP A 62 8.98 17.82 11.19
C ASP A 62 9.18 16.96 12.43
N TRP A 63 9.70 17.56 13.50
CA TRP A 63 9.95 16.88 14.76
C TRP A 63 8.64 16.69 15.53
N VAL A 64 8.35 15.45 15.88
CA VAL A 64 7.17 15.06 16.64
C VAL A 64 7.60 14.34 17.92
N ALA A 65 7.12 14.80 19.05
CA ALA A 65 7.34 14.14 20.33
C ALA A 65 6.39 12.96 20.50
N ILE A 66 6.93 11.76 20.73
CA ILE A 66 6.18 10.55 21.04
C ILE A 66 6.84 9.90 22.26
N ASN A 67 6.12 9.80 23.39
CA ASN A 67 6.65 9.24 24.63
C ASN A 67 8.00 9.88 25.03
N GLU A 68 8.04 11.21 25.08
CA GLU A 68 9.23 12.02 25.45
C GLU A 68 10.43 11.89 24.49
N GLN A 69 10.31 11.15 23.42
CA GLN A 69 11.32 11.04 22.37
C GLN A 69 10.93 11.84 21.14
N GLN A 70 11.89 12.53 20.55
CA GLN A 70 11.70 13.26 19.30
C GLN A 70 11.92 12.36 18.08
N HIS A 71 10.97 12.35 17.19
CA HIS A 71 11.00 11.60 15.93
C HIS A 71 10.78 12.55 14.77
N LEU A 72 11.61 12.46 13.74
CA LEU A 72 11.40 13.21 12.50
C LEU A 72 10.46 12.42 11.61
N LEU A 73 9.23 12.92 11.45
CA LEU A 73 8.13 12.22 10.77
C LEU A 73 7.50 13.12 9.73
N PRO A 74 6.78 12.58 8.71
CA PRO A 74 6.03 13.40 7.77
C PRO A 74 5.04 14.29 8.50
N SER A 75 5.08 15.60 8.27
CA SER A 75 4.13 16.56 8.87
C SER A 75 3.05 16.97 7.89
N ARG A 76 3.43 17.09 6.62
CA ARG A 76 2.56 17.51 5.54
C ARG A 76 2.94 16.81 4.25
N ALA A 77 1.95 16.45 3.44
CA ALA A 77 2.15 16.10 2.06
C ALA A 77 1.21 16.90 1.15
N LEU A 78 1.71 17.28 -0.01
CA LEU A 78 0.96 17.90 -1.08
C LEU A 78 1.09 17.03 -2.32
N VAL A 79 -0.03 16.58 -2.87
CA VAL A 79 -0.10 15.81 -4.12
C VAL A 79 -0.88 16.64 -5.13
N GLN A 80 -0.30 16.88 -6.30
CA GLN A 80 -0.95 17.54 -7.41
C GLN A 80 -1.00 16.60 -8.60
N LEU A 81 -2.18 16.50 -9.20
CA LEU A 81 -2.43 15.69 -10.38
C LEU A 81 -3.07 16.58 -11.43
N THR A 82 -2.64 16.42 -12.68
CA THR A 82 -3.32 16.97 -13.84
C THR A 82 -3.81 15.82 -14.68
N ASP A 83 -5.10 15.78 -14.92
CA ASP A 83 -5.72 14.75 -15.76
C ASP A 83 -6.44 15.38 -16.97
N ARG A 84 -6.73 14.52 -17.93
CA ARG A 84 -7.51 14.87 -19.12
C ARG A 84 -8.73 13.95 -19.20
N VAL A 85 -9.87 14.51 -18.82
CA VAL A 85 -11.15 13.81 -18.84
C VAL A 85 -12.07 14.45 -19.89
N ARG A 86 -12.58 13.67 -20.84
CA ARG A 86 -13.50 14.13 -21.89
C ARG A 86 -13.00 15.35 -22.68
N GLY A 87 -11.69 15.44 -22.88
CA GLY A 87 -11.06 16.55 -23.62
C GLY A 87 -10.85 17.82 -22.79
N GLN A 88 -11.20 17.84 -21.52
CA GLN A 88 -10.90 18.91 -20.58
C GLN A 88 -9.73 18.53 -19.69
N THR A 89 -8.93 19.53 -19.34
CA THR A 89 -7.82 19.37 -18.39
C THR A 89 -8.30 19.81 -17.02
N GLU A 90 -8.19 18.93 -16.04
CA GLU A 90 -8.53 19.19 -14.65
C GLU A 90 -7.27 19.09 -13.78
N GLU A 91 -7.16 19.97 -12.79
CA GLU A 91 -6.07 19.98 -11.83
C GLU A 91 -6.62 19.68 -10.44
N THR A 92 -6.13 18.61 -9.84
CA THR A 92 -6.49 18.19 -8.47
C THR A 92 -5.32 18.43 -7.54
N ARG A 93 -5.59 19.06 -6.40
CA ARG A 93 -4.63 19.30 -5.34
C ARG A 93 -5.12 18.72 -4.03
N ASN A 94 -4.38 17.74 -3.52
CA ASN A 94 -4.60 17.13 -2.23
C ASN A 94 -3.55 17.56 -1.23
N GLU A 95 -3.99 18.14 -0.11
CA GLU A 95 -3.13 18.47 1.02
C GLU A 95 -3.43 17.53 2.18
N ILE A 96 -2.40 16.82 2.65
CA ILE A 96 -2.49 15.84 3.72
C ILE A 96 -1.69 16.36 4.90
N LEU A 97 -2.34 16.51 6.05
CA LEU A 97 -1.70 16.86 7.31
C LEU A 97 -1.63 15.62 8.20
N PHE A 98 -0.43 15.20 8.54
CA PHE A 98 -0.20 14.05 9.42
C PHE A 98 -0.24 14.49 10.88
N ARG A 99 -1.10 13.86 11.67
CA ARG A 99 -1.32 14.21 13.08
C ARG A 99 -1.54 12.98 13.93
N GLY A 100 -1.37 13.12 15.25
CA GLY A 100 -1.70 12.07 16.21
C GLY A 100 -0.83 10.83 16.10
N TYR A 101 0.45 10.99 15.84
CA TYR A 101 1.40 9.89 15.81
C TYR A 101 1.44 9.16 17.15
N ARG A 102 1.49 7.84 17.08
CA ARG A 102 1.56 6.97 18.27
C ARG A 102 2.59 5.87 18.01
N LYS A 103 3.35 5.54 19.05
CA LYS A 103 4.24 4.37 19.02
C LYS A 103 3.44 3.16 19.51
N PHE A 104 3.38 2.12 18.68
CA PHE A 104 2.86 0.83 19.08
C PHE A 104 4.03 -0.02 19.56
N GLY A 105 3.94 -0.55 20.77
CA GLY A 105 4.86 -1.53 21.33
C GLY A 105 4.11 -2.83 21.55
N ALA A 106 4.69 -3.95 21.11
CA ALA A 106 4.26 -5.28 21.55
C ALA A 106 5.25 -5.72 22.62
N GLU A 107 4.78 -5.91 23.84
CA GLU A 107 5.56 -6.56 24.90
C GLU A 107 5.27 -8.06 24.80
N VAL A 108 6.22 -8.82 24.28
CA VAL A 108 6.15 -10.28 24.30
C VAL A 108 6.68 -10.73 25.65
N LYS A 109 5.79 -11.13 26.55
CA LYS A 109 6.17 -11.82 27.77
C LYS A 109 6.36 -13.29 27.41
N ILE A 110 7.62 -13.71 27.27
CA ILE A 110 7.95 -15.13 27.18
C ILE A 110 7.66 -15.72 28.57
N ILE A 111 6.59 -16.49 28.64
CA ILE A 111 6.34 -17.33 29.82
C ILE A 111 7.17 -18.58 29.56
N ASP A 112 8.21 -18.79 30.38
CA ASP A 112 8.90 -20.06 30.43
C ASP A 112 7.90 -21.10 30.90
N ILE A 113 7.36 -21.87 29.98
CA ILE A 113 6.49 -23.00 30.26
C ILE A 113 7.46 -24.15 30.54
N ASP A 114 7.55 -24.56 31.81
CA ASP A 114 8.31 -25.75 32.18
C ASP A 114 7.75 -26.95 31.41
N GLU A 115 8.64 -27.81 30.87
CA GLU A 115 8.24 -29.06 30.17
C GLU A 115 7.32 -29.98 30.98
N LYS A 116 7.16 -29.73 32.29
CA LYS A 116 6.28 -30.44 33.17
C LYS A 116 4.78 -30.09 33.04
N ASP A 117 4.48 -28.97 32.40
CA ASP A 117 3.10 -28.50 32.21
C ASP A 117 2.43 -29.07 30.95
N PHE A 118 3.16 -29.82 30.14
CA PHE A 118 2.58 -30.56 29.03
C PHE A 118 2.13 -31.95 29.52
N PRO A 119 0.84 -32.30 29.43
CA PRO A 119 0.43 -33.67 29.63
C PRO A 119 1.13 -34.55 28.59
N PRO A 120 1.61 -35.78 28.98
CA PRO A 120 2.30 -36.65 28.02
C PRO A 120 1.43 -36.89 26.80
N GLU A 121 1.94 -36.55 25.62
CA GLU A 121 1.27 -36.84 24.35
C GLU A 121 0.96 -38.33 24.29
N LYS A 122 -0.32 -38.65 24.28
CA LYS A 122 -0.75 -40.00 23.86
C LYS A 122 -0.36 -40.14 22.38
N PRO A 123 0.30 -41.22 21.98
CA PRO A 123 0.57 -41.47 20.59
C PRO A 123 -0.77 -41.52 19.83
N GLU A 124 -1.05 -40.47 19.04
CA GLU A 124 -2.15 -40.52 18.08
C GLU A 124 -1.83 -41.63 17.06
N GLN A 125 -2.59 -42.68 17.11
CA GLN A 125 -2.64 -43.65 16.03
C GLN A 125 -3.15 -42.91 14.79
N SER A 126 -2.22 -42.58 13.86
CA SER A 126 -2.57 -42.07 12.56
C SER A 126 -3.37 -43.09 11.78
N GLU A 127 -4.69 -42.98 11.81
CA GLU A 127 -5.54 -43.65 10.83
C GLU A 127 -5.20 -43.07 9.43
N PRO A 128 -5.02 -43.92 8.41
CA PRO A 128 -4.77 -43.43 7.06
C PRO A 128 -5.98 -42.63 6.54
N PRO A 129 -5.76 -41.54 5.79
CA PRO A 129 -6.84 -40.71 5.29
C PRO A 129 -7.78 -41.53 4.40
N LYS A 130 -9.05 -41.50 4.75
CA LYS A 130 -10.14 -42.11 3.99
C LYS A 130 -10.22 -41.41 2.63
N PRO A 131 -10.29 -42.12 1.49
CA PRO A 131 -10.34 -41.49 0.17
C PRO A 131 -11.60 -40.61 0.04
N GLU A 132 -11.42 -39.32 -0.14
CA GLU A 132 -12.50 -38.38 -0.51
C GLU A 132 -13.07 -38.76 -1.88
N ASN A 133 -14.35 -39.08 -1.92
CA ASN A 133 -15.07 -39.20 -3.17
C ASN A 133 -15.13 -37.87 -3.90
N PRO A 134 -14.84 -37.80 -5.19
CA PRO A 134 -14.98 -36.56 -5.96
C PRO A 134 -16.43 -36.06 -5.94
N PRO A 135 -16.67 -34.73 -5.86
CA PRO A 135 -18.02 -34.17 -5.82
C PRO A 135 -18.79 -34.50 -7.10
N ALA A 136 -20.00 -35.04 -6.91
CA ALA A 136 -20.91 -35.42 -7.99
C ALA A 136 -21.21 -34.18 -8.88
N LEU A 137 -20.92 -34.28 -10.17
CA LEU A 137 -21.29 -33.32 -11.21
C LEU A 137 -22.81 -33.14 -11.22
N LYS A 138 -23.28 -31.92 -10.97
CA LYS A 138 -24.68 -31.56 -11.15
C LYS A 138 -25.05 -31.63 -12.63
N PRO A 139 -26.19 -32.26 -13.00
CA PRO A 139 -26.61 -32.36 -14.41
C PRO A 139 -26.96 -30.97 -14.98
N GLN A 140 -26.39 -30.65 -16.12
CA GLN A 140 -26.71 -29.42 -16.88
C GLN A 140 -28.13 -29.52 -17.47
N PRO A 141 -28.92 -28.43 -17.46
CA PRO A 141 -30.23 -28.43 -18.10
C PRO A 141 -30.11 -28.49 -19.64
N PRO A 142 -31.07 -29.10 -20.33
CA PRO A 142 -31.02 -29.29 -21.78
C PRO A 142 -31.10 -27.97 -22.54
N LYS A 143 -30.23 -27.81 -23.54
CA LYS A 143 -30.28 -26.68 -24.49
C LYS A 143 -31.57 -26.72 -25.30
N LYS A 144 -32.32 -25.65 -25.34
CA LYS A 144 -33.46 -25.46 -26.24
C LYS A 144 -32.99 -25.35 -27.69
N PRO A 145 -33.65 -25.98 -28.64
CA PRO A 145 -33.37 -25.83 -30.08
C PRO A 145 -33.80 -24.44 -30.53
N SER A 146 -32.92 -23.79 -31.33
CA SER A 146 -33.24 -22.55 -32.05
C SER A 146 -34.12 -22.90 -33.23
N ALA A 147 -35.18 -22.20 -33.40
CA ALA A 147 -35.95 -22.11 -34.64
C ALA A 147 -35.46 -20.91 -35.42
#